data_148caa00194efbcae32cf190c5c9fbea
#
_entry.id   148caa00194efbcae32cf190c5c9fbea
#
_cell.length_a   1.000
_cell.length_b   1.000
_cell.length_c   1.000
_cell.angle_alpha   90.00
_cell.angle_beta   90.00
_cell.angle_gamma   90.00
#
_symmetry.space_group_name_H-M   'P 1'
#
loop_
_entity.id
_entity.type
_entity.pdbx_description
1 polymer ?
#
loop_
_entity_poly.entity_id
_entity_poly.type
_entity_poly.pdbx_seq_one_letter_code
_entity_poly.pdbx_strand_id
1 'polypeptide(L)' 'MRVMRRFALITLRRELGARYARIQRLWVAARNAYRRAYEAPVQDLTQLRQAAERLEQLDRGRAALRRDLKALSD' A
#
# COMPACT_ATOMS: atom_id res chain seq x y z
N MET A 1 -8.46 28.07 -17.66
CA MET A 1 -7.28 27.38 -17.14
C MET A 1 -7.40 26.92 -15.71
N ARG A 2 -7.95 27.73 -14.81
CA ARG A 2 -8.16 27.32 -13.40
C ARG A 2 -9.11 26.11 -13.25
N VAL A 3 -10.11 26.02 -14.13
CA VAL A 3 -11.09 24.92 -14.12
C VAL A 3 -10.42 23.59 -14.51
N MET A 4 -9.49 23.61 -15.47
CA MET A 4 -8.75 22.41 -15.88
C MET A 4 -7.87 21.86 -14.74
N ARG A 5 -7.25 22.76 -13.96
CA ARG A 5 -6.44 22.34 -12.81
C ARG A 5 -7.28 21.64 -11.74
N ARG A 6 -8.49 22.13 -11.47
CA ARG A 6 -9.40 21.50 -10.51
C ARG A 6 -9.82 20.11 -10.96
N PHE A 7 -10.17 19.95 -12.23
CA PHE A 7 -10.51 18.64 -12.79
C PHE A 7 -9.33 17.68 -12.73
N ALA A 8 -8.14 18.14 -13.08
CA ALA A 8 -6.93 17.34 -13.01
C ALA A 8 -6.64 16.89 -11.58
N LEU A 9 -6.79 17.78 -10.59
CA LEU A 9 -6.58 17.46 -9.18
C LEU A 9 -7.61 16.47 -8.65
N ILE A 10 -8.88 16.63 -9.02
CA ILE A 10 -9.95 15.71 -8.63
C ILE A 10 -9.68 14.32 -9.20
N THR A 11 -9.33 14.25 -10.48
CA THR A 11 -9.00 12.99 -11.15
C THR A 11 -7.80 12.32 -10.49
N LEU A 12 -6.75 13.10 -10.22
CA LEU A 12 -5.55 12.60 -9.57
C LEU A 12 -5.84 12.08 -8.17
N ARG A 13 -6.65 12.79 -7.38
CA ARG A 13 -7.08 12.33 -6.05
C ARG A 13 -7.83 11.01 -6.13
N ARG A 14 -8.74 10.87 -7.09
CA ARG A 14 -9.50 9.62 -7.29
C ARG A 14 -8.58 8.46 -7.64
N GLU A 15 -7.64 8.70 -8.55
CA GLU A 15 -6.66 7.67 -8.94
C GLU A 15 -5.77 7.25 -7.79
N LEU A 16 -5.24 8.21 -7.05
CA LEU A 16 -4.39 7.93 -5.89
C LEU A 16 -5.18 7.25 -4.77
N GLY A 17 -6.43 7.67 -4.55
CA GLY A 17 -7.33 7.03 -3.60
C GLY A 17 -7.62 5.58 -3.94
N ALA A 18 -7.87 5.30 -5.23
CA ALA A 18 -8.10 3.93 -5.71
C ALA A 18 -6.83 3.08 -5.55
N ARG A 19 -5.66 3.64 -5.87
CA ARG A 19 -4.38 2.96 -5.67
C ARG A 19 -4.11 2.69 -4.18
N TYR A 20 -4.41 3.65 -3.33
CA TYR A 20 -4.26 3.48 -1.89
C TYR A 20 -5.17 2.37 -1.36
N ALA A 21 -6.43 2.35 -1.75
CA ALA A 21 -7.37 1.29 -1.35
C ALA A 21 -6.88 -0.09 -1.80
N ARG A 22 -6.34 -0.17 -3.02
CA ARG A 22 -5.80 -1.42 -3.56
C ARG A 22 -4.57 -1.89 -2.78
N ILE A 23 -3.62 -0.99 -2.55
CA ILE A 23 -2.39 -1.36 -1.81
C ILE A 23 -2.70 -1.68 -0.35
N GLN A 24 -3.71 -1.04 0.23
CA GLN A 24 -4.16 -1.34 1.58
C GLN A 24 -4.68 -2.79 1.69
N ARG A 25 -5.47 -3.24 0.71
CA ARG A 25 -5.94 -4.63 0.67
C ARG A 25 -4.78 -5.61 0.52
N LEU A 26 -3.84 -5.31 -0.36
CA LEU A 26 -2.65 -6.13 -0.56
C LEU A 26 -1.78 -6.18 0.69
N TRP A 27 -1.65 -5.06 1.37
CA TRP A 27 -0.88 -4.97 2.62
C TRP A 27 -1.51 -5.80 3.72
N VAL A 28 -2.83 -5.75 3.89
CA VAL A 28 -3.53 -6.57 4.89
C VAL A 28 -3.33 -8.06 4.59
N ALA A 29 -3.47 -8.46 3.32
CA ALA A 29 -3.24 -9.85 2.91
C ALA A 29 -1.79 -10.29 3.18
N ALA A 30 -0.83 -9.42 2.87
CA ALA A 30 0.59 -9.70 3.12
C ALA A 30 0.91 -9.80 4.62
N ARG A 31 0.31 -8.93 5.43
CA ARG A 31 0.46 -9.00 6.89
C ARG A 31 -0.08 -10.31 7.45
N ASN A 32 -1.23 -10.73 6.96
CA ASN A 32 -1.83 -12.00 7.40
C ASN A 32 -0.98 -13.20 6.96
N ALA A 33 -0.44 -13.16 5.74
CA ALA A 33 0.47 -14.20 5.25
C ALA A 33 1.76 -14.27 6.08
N TYR A 34 2.34 -13.12 6.41
CA TYR A 34 3.51 -13.04 7.27
C TYR A 34 3.23 -13.64 8.66
N ARG A 35 2.09 -13.29 9.25
CA ARG A 35 1.69 -13.81 10.56
C ARG A 35 1.55 -15.33 10.53
N ARG A 36 0.89 -15.88 9.49
CA ARG A 36 0.74 -17.33 9.35
C ARG A 36 2.09 -18.03 9.22
N ALA A 37 3.00 -17.46 8.44
CA ALA A 37 4.34 -18.01 8.27
C ALA A 37 5.14 -17.96 9.58
N TYR A 38 4.99 -16.89 10.33
CA TYR A 38 5.67 -16.70 11.61
C TYR A 38 5.13 -17.65 12.70
N GLU A 39 3.83 -17.86 12.74
CA GLU A 39 3.15 -18.69 13.74
C GLU A 39 3.12 -20.18 13.36
N ALA A 40 3.61 -20.55 12.19
CA ALA A 40 3.62 -21.95 11.75
C ALA A 40 4.45 -22.81 12.73
N PRO A 41 3.98 -24.05 13.05
CA PRO A 41 4.71 -24.94 13.97
C PRO A 41 6.11 -25.27 13.48
N VAL A 42 6.30 -25.36 12.15
CA VAL A 42 7.60 -25.53 11.52
C VAL A 42 7.80 -24.33 10.60
N GLN A 43 8.76 -23.48 10.92
CA GLN A 43 9.03 -22.28 10.13
C GLN A 43 9.90 -22.62 8.93
N ASP A 44 9.42 -22.17 7.75
CA ASP A 44 10.23 -22.13 6.54
C ASP A 44 10.84 -20.73 6.45
N LEU A 45 12.14 -20.64 6.69
CA LEU A 45 12.84 -19.34 6.73
C LEU A 45 12.81 -18.62 5.38
N THR A 46 12.79 -19.35 4.27
CA THR A 46 12.68 -18.76 2.94
C THR A 46 11.32 -18.12 2.73
N GLN A 47 10.25 -18.82 3.08
CA GLN A 47 8.88 -18.27 3.01
C GLN A 47 8.71 -17.09 3.94
N LEU A 48 9.24 -17.18 5.15
CA LEU A 48 9.15 -16.10 6.13
C LEU A 48 9.85 -14.84 5.61
N ARG A 49 11.05 -15.00 5.04
CA ARG A 49 11.80 -13.88 4.45
C ARG A 49 11.04 -13.25 3.29
N GLN A 50 10.52 -14.08 2.38
CA GLN A 50 9.74 -13.58 1.24
C GLN A 50 8.50 -12.81 1.69
N ALA A 51 7.79 -13.33 2.69
CA ALA A 51 6.63 -12.67 3.25
C ALA A 51 7.00 -11.33 3.91
N ALA A 52 8.12 -11.30 4.64
CA ALA A 52 8.61 -10.07 5.27
C ALA A 52 9.00 -9.01 4.23
N GLU A 53 9.72 -9.41 3.17
CA GLU A 53 10.13 -8.50 2.10
C GLU A 53 8.92 -7.92 1.37
N ARG A 54 7.92 -8.76 1.07
CA ARG A 54 6.70 -8.31 0.42
C ARG A 54 5.93 -7.32 1.28
N LEU A 55 5.80 -7.61 2.57
CA LEU A 55 5.14 -6.72 3.52
C LEU A 55 5.85 -5.37 3.59
N GLU A 56 7.17 -5.37 3.65
CA GLU A 56 7.99 -4.16 3.66
C GLU A 56 7.80 -3.32 2.39
N GLN A 57 7.80 -3.96 1.22
CA GLN A 57 7.57 -3.27 -0.06
C GLN A 57 6.20 -2.61 -0.10
N LEU A 58 5.17 -3.33 0.33
CA LEU A 58 3.80 -2.80 0.37
C LEU A 58 3.65 -1.68 1.40
N ASP A 59 4.35 -1.79 2.52
CA ASP A 59 4.35 -0.76 3.54
C ASP A 59 4.97 0.54 3.02
N ARG A 60 6.08 0.46 2.30
CA ARG A 60 6.71 1.62 1.64
C ARG A 60 5.79 2.25 0.60
N GLY A 61 5.16 1.43 -0.25
CA GLY A 61 4.23 1.93 -1.27
C GLY A 61 3.01 2.60 -0.65
N ARG A 62 2.48 2.02 0.42
CA ARG A 62 1.36 2.59 1.15
C ARG A 62 1.72 3.94 1.77
N ALA A 63 2.87 4.04 2.38
CA ALA A 63 3.36 5.28 2.98
C ALA A 63 3.57 6.38 1.93
N ALA A 64 4.12 6.01 0.76
CA ALA A 64 4.32 6.96 -0.35
C ALA A 64 2.98 7.50 -0.86
N LEU A 65 1.99 6.64 -1.09
CA LEU A 65 0.66 7.06 -1.53
C LEU A 65 -0.04 7.93 -0.49
N ARG A 66 0.12 7.62 0.79
CA ARG A 66 -0.44 8.43 1.87
C ARG A 66 0.14 9.85 1.85
N ARG A 67 1.46 9.96 1.65
CA ARG A 67 2.13 11.27 1.53
C ARG A 67 1.61 12.06 0.34
N ASP A 68 1.46 11.40 -0.81
CA ASP A 68 0.98 12.04 -2.03
C ASP A 68 -0.46 12.53 -1.87
N LEU A 69 -1.32 11.72 -1.27
CA LEU A 69 -2.70 12.10 -0.98
C LEU A 69 -2.78 13.28 0.00
N LYS A 70 -1.93 13.27 1.03
CA LYS A 70 -1.86 14.37 1.99
C LYS A 70 -1.41 15.66 1.31
N ALA A 71 -0.41 15.58 0.44
CA ALA A 71 0.07 16.74 -0.31
C ALA A 71 -1.02 17.36 -1.19
N LEU A 72 -1.89 16.54 -1.78
CA LEU A 72 -3.01 17.00 -2.60
C LEU A 72 -4.16 17.60 -1.77
N SER A 73 -4.26 17.24 -0.49
CA SER A 73 -5.29 17.74 0.41
C SER A 73 -4.95 19.13 0.97
N ASP A 74 -3.69 19.47 1.00
CA ASP A 74 -3.21 20.77 1.43
C ASP A 74 -3.25 21.74 0.26
#